data_d24882563116ad73ada126461fd17503
#
_entry.id   d24882563116ad73ada126461fd17503
#
_cell.length_a   1.000
_cell.length_b   1.000
_cell.length_c   1.000
_cell.angle_alpha   90.00
_cell.angle_beta   90.00
_cell.angle_gamma   90.00
#
_symmetry.space_group_name_H-M   'P 1'
#
loop_
_entity.id
_entity.type
_entity.pdbx_description
1 polymer ?
#
loop_
_entity_poly.entity_id
_entity_poly.type
_entity_poly.pdbx_seq_one_letter_code
_entity_poly.pdbx_strand_id
1 'polypeptide(L)'
;MKNNSSLLIGGKQFSSRLMVGTGKYKSTQDMVESLSNSETEIITVAVRRIKNDQTGENLLEKINWKKYWMLPNTAGCINSDEAVRIAILGRELAKLSGQEENNFVKLEVIPDKKYLLPDPIETLKAAEILIKKGFAVLPYINADPILAKRLEEIGCATVMPLGSPIGCLLYTSPSPRD
;
A
#
# COMPACT_ATOMS: atom_id res chain seq x y z
N MET A 1 -27.82 13.92 4.08
CA MET A 1 -27.36 13.59 2.72
C MET A 1 -25.93 13.13 2.80
N LYS A 2 -25.64 11.84 2.59
CA LYS A 2 -24.24 11.36 2.47
C LYS A 2 -23.71 11.90 1.15
N ASN A 3 -22.81 12.88 1.19
CA ASN A 3 -22.02 13.27 0.02
C ASN A 3 -21.14 12.07 -0.35
N ASN A 4 -21.64 11.21 -1.21
CA ASN A 4 -20.93 10.04 -1.70
C ASN A 4 -19.97 10.48 -2.84
N SER A 5 -19.00 11.35 -2.52
CA SER A 5 -17.93 11.65 -3.47
C SER A 5 -17.04 10.40 -3.57
N SER A 6 -17.08 9.73 -4.73
CA SER A 6 -16.20 8.60 -5.01
C SER A 6 -14.74 9.04 -4.96
N LEU A 7 -13.88 8.17 -4.46
CA LEU A 7 -12.43 8.36 -4.46
C LEU A 7 -11.86 7.86 -5.79
N LEU A 8 -11.14 8.72 -6.51
CA LEU A 8 -10.46 8.36 -7.76
C LEU A 8 -8.96 8.21 -7.49
N ILE A 9 -8.41 7.04 -7.78
CA ILE A 9 -6.96 6.77 -7.69
C ILE A 9 -6.53 6.04 -8.96
N GLY A 10 -5.49 6.52 -9.63
CA GLY A 10 -4.92 5.87 -10.81
C GLY A 10 -5.94 5.53 -11.89
N GLY A 11 -6.97 6.36 -12.06
CA GLY A 11 -8.06 6.15 -13.02
C GLY A 11 -9.18 5.21 -12.53
N LYS A 12 -9.04 4.57 -11.36
CA LYS A 12 -10.05 3.67 -10.78
C LYS A 12 -10.85 4.37 -9.68
N GLN A 13 -12.19 4.19 -9.71
CA GLN A 13 -13.10 4.72 -8.70
C GLN A 13 -13.32 3.74 -7.56
N PHE A 14 -13.38 4.28 -6.33
CA PHE A 14 -13.69 3.57 -5.10
C PHE A 14 -14.74 4.32 -4.30
N SER A 15 -15.65 3.59 -3.67
CA SER A 15 -16.66 4.15 -2.76
C SER A 15 -16.11 4.31 -1.35
N SER A 16 -15.27 3.36 -0.92
CA SER A 16 -14.61 3.42 0.38
C SER A 16 -13.32 4.23 0.31
N ARG A 17 -13.07 5.03 1.36
CA ARG A 17 -11.81 5.77 1.55
C ARG A 17 -10.84 5.02 2.47
N LEU A 18 -11.24 3.86 2.98
CA LEU A 18 -10.44 3.04 3.87
C LEU A 18 -9.60 2.04 3.07
N MET A 19 -8.30 1.99 3.35
CA MET A 19 -7.39 0.95 2.89
C MET A 19 -6.96 0.11 4.09
N VAL A 20 -7.09 -1.22 3.99
CA VAL A 20 -6.76 -2.13 5.09
C VAL A 20 -5.58 -3.02 4.71
N GLY A 21 -4.70 -3.28 5.69
CA GLY A 21 -3.59 -4.20 5.52
C GLY A 21 -3.93 -5.63 5.93
N THR A 22 -3.11 -6.58 5.47
CA THR A 22 -3.25 -8.02 5.78
C THR A 22 -2.30 -8.52 6.87
N GLY A 23 -1.53 -7.64 7.48
CA GLY A 23 -0.50 -8.03 8.45
C GLY A 23 -0.97 -8.03 9.90
N LYS A 24 -0.36 -8.93 10.72
CA LYS A 24 -0.47 -8.96 12.19
C LYS A 24 -1.84 -9.34 12.77
N TYR A 25 -2.72 -9.97 12.01
CA TYR A 25 -3.90 -10.63 12.55
C TYR A 25 -3.50 -11.90 13.32
N LYS A 26 -4.28 -12.28 14.33
CA LYS A 26 -4.06 -13.50 15.12
C LYS A 26 -4.30 -14.75 14.29
N SER A 27 -5.25 -14.68 13.38
CA SER A 27 -5.62 -15.77 12.48
C SER A 27 -6.04 -15.21 11.11
N THR A 28 -6.02 -16.07 10.09
CA THR A 28 -6.58 -15.77 8.77
C THR A 28 -8.09 -15.50 8.84
N GLN A 29 -8.80 -16.16 9.73
CA GLN A 29 -10.23 -15.95 9.95
C GLN A 29 -10.50 -14.53 10.47
N ASP A 30 -9.78 -14.07 11.50
CA ASP A 30 -9.91 -12.70 12.03
C ASP A 30 -9.63 -11.64 10.96
N MET A 31 -8.67 -11.91 10.09
CA MET A 31 -8.37 -11.05 8.95
C MET A 31 -9.55 -10.96 7.99
N VAL A 32 -10.10 -12.09 7.55
CA VAL A 32 -11.22 -12.13 6.59
C VAL A 32 -12.45 -11.43 7.17
N GLU A 33 -12.76 -11.66 8.44
CA GLU A 33 -13.88 -11.00 9.14
C GLU A 33 -13.66 -9.48 9.24
N SER A 34 -12.44 -9.06 9.61
CA SER A 34 -12.08 -7.64 9.66
C SER A 34 -12.22 -6.96 8.30
N LEU A 35 -11.72 -7.59 7.23
CA LEU A 35 -11.84 -7.08 5.87
C LEU A 35 -13.33 -6.95 5.45
N SER A 36 -14.14 -7.94 5.80
CA SER A 36 -15.57 -7.93 5.47
C SER A 36 -16.33 -6.83 6.19
N ASN A 37 -16.05 -6.64 7.48
CA ASN A 37 -16.73 -5.66 8.33
C ASN A 37 -16.25 -4.23 8.13
N SER A 38 -15.04 -4.04 7.59
CA SER A 38 -14.46 -2.71 7.35
C SER A 38 -15.06 -1.98 6.15
N GLU A 39 -15.80 -2.67 5.28
CA GLU A 39 -16.32 -2.14 4.01
C GLU A 39 -15.21 -1.54 3.12
N THR A 40 -13.95 -1.95 3.32
CA THR A 40 -12.83 -1.52 2.47
C THR A 40 -12.99 -2.11 1.06
N GLU A 41 -12.49 -1.38 0.07
CA GLU A 41 -12.38 -1.87 -1.30
C GLU A 41 -10.94 -2.11 -1.72
N ILE A 42 -9.96 -1.57 -0.97
CA ILE A 42 -8.54 -1.69 -1.25
C ILE A 42 -7.85 -2.42 -0.11
N ILE A 43 -7.15 -3.51 -0.46
CA ILE A 43 -6.38 -4.30 0.51
C ILE A 43 -4.90 -4.23 0.17
N THR A 44 -4.08 -3.74 1.10
CA THR A 44 -2.62 -3.73 0.92
C THR A 44 -2.00 -5.05 1.35
N VAL A 45 -1.13 -5.58 0.48
CA VAL A 45 -0.49 -6.89 0.64
C VAL A 45 1.03 -6.74 0.53
N ALA A 46 1.75 -7.11 1.58
CA ALA A 46 3.21 -7.12 1.56
C ALA A 46 3.74 -8.29 0.72
N VAL A 47 4.22 -8.01 -0.49
CA VAL A 47 4.65 -9.00 -1.48
C VAL A 47 5.67 -10.00 -0.91
N ARG A 48 6.63 -9.53 -0.12
CA ARG A 48 7.66 -10.38 0.51
C ARG A 48 7.12 -11.37 1.55
N ARG A 49 5.93 -11.11 2.13
CA ARG A 49 5.37 -11.93 3.21
C ARG A 49 4.45 -13.04 2.71
N ILE A 50 4.06 -13.03 1.44
CA ILE A 50 3.10 -14.01 0.88
C ILE A 50 3.65 -15.44 0.94
N LYS A 51 4.97 -15.63 0.81
CA LYS A 51 5.62 -16.96 0.81
C LYS A 51 5.98 -17.51 2.20
N ASN A 52 5.80 -16.71 3.26
CA ASN A 52 6.30 -17.02 4.61
C ASN A 52 5.17 -17.08 5.65
N ASP A 53 3.96 -17.45 5.27
CA ASP A 53 2.96 -17.75 6.27
C ASP A 53 3.37 -19.03 7.01
N GLN A 54 3.55 -18.90 8.34
CA GLN A 54 3.99 -20.00 9.22
C GLN A 54 2.95 -21.12 9.33
N THR A 55 1.74 -20.89 8.84
CA THR A 55 0.65 -21.87 8.85
C THR A 55 0.59 -22.72 7.58
N GLY A 56 1.40 -22.40 6.57
CA GLY A 56 1.38 -23.07 5.25
C GLY A 56 0.15 -22.69 4.40
N GLU A 57 -0.71 -21.79 4.87
CA GLU A 57 -1.86 -21.30 4.13
C GLU A 57 -1.47 -20.14 3.20
N ASN A 58 -1.90 -20.23 1.94
CA ASN A 58 -1.71 -19.15 0.98
C ASN A 58 -2.73 -18.04 1.27
N LEU A 59 -2.25 -16.94 1.87
CA LEU A 59 -3.06 -15.77 2.21
C LEU A 59 -3.90 -15.27 1.02
N LEU A 60 -3.36 -15.34 -0.19
CA LEU A 60 -4.04 -14.88 -1.39
C LEU A 60 -5.28 -15.68 -1.72
N GLU A 61 -5.32 -16.97 -1.38
CA GLU A 61 -6.45 -17.87 -1.66
C GLU A 61 -7.65 -17.62 -0.74
N LYS A 62 -7.41 -17.03 0.43
CA LYS A 62 -8.47 -16.75 1.41
C LYS A 62 -9.19 -15.42 1.16
N ILE A 63 -8.67 -14.57 0.29
CA ILE A 63 -9.24 -13.27 -0.02
C ILE A 63 -9.98 -13.33 -1.35
N ASN A 64 -11.22 -12.86 -1.37
CA ASN A 64 -12.01 -12.78 -2.60
C ASN A 64 -11.59 -11.57 -3.46
N TRP A 65 -10.60 -11.76 -4.33
CA TRP A 65 -10.05 -10.71 -5.19
C TRP A 65 -11.03 -10.17 -6.26
N LYS A 66 -12.19 -10.74 -6.41
CA LYS A 66 -13.27 -10.15 -7.21
C LYS A 66 -13.97 -9.00 -6.49
N LYS A 67 -13.94 -9.02 -5.14
CA LYS A 67 -14.54 -7.98 -4.29
C LYS A 67 -13.55 -6.87 -3.96
N TYR A 68 -12.26 -7.21 -3.80
CA TYR A 68 -11.24 -6.30 -3.31
C TYR A 68 -10.19 -6.00 -4.36
N TRP A 69 -9.75 -4.74 -4.42
CA TRP A 69 -8.61 -4.33 -5.24
C TRP A 69 -7.31 -4.55 -4.47
N MET A 70 -6.39 -5.31 -5.06
CA MET A 70 -5.09 -5.56 -4.46
C MET A 70 -4.19 -4.33 -4.58
N LEU A 71 -3.58 -3.90 -3.48
CA LEU A 71 -2.53 -2.91 -3.44
C LEU A 71 -1.22 -3.58 -2.99
N PRO A 72 -0.41 -4.10 -3.93
CA PRO A 72 0.89 -4.68 -3.60
C PRO A 72 1.79 -3.66 -2.92
N ASN A 73 2.51 -4.08 -1.87
CA ASN A 73 3.36 -3.23 -1.06
C ASN A 73 4.83 -3.70 -1.12
N THR A 74 5.75 -2.77 -1.30
CA THR A 74 7.20 -3.04 -1.33
C THR A 74 7.85 -3.05 0.07
N ALA A 75 7.07 -3.29 1.11
CA ALA A 75 7.54 -3.33 2.50
C ALA A 75 8.78 -4.21 2.69
N GLY A 76 9.77 -3.68 3.41
CA GLY A 76 11.04 -4.33 3.69
C GLY A 76 12.11 -4.10 2.62
N CYS A 77 11.85 -3.29 1.60
CA CYS A 77 12.88 -2.84 0.67
C CYS A 77 13.70 -1.70 1.27
N ILE A 78 15.01 -1.79 1.11
CA ILE A 78 15.96 -0.84 1.70
C ILE A 78 16.49 0.19 0.70
N ASN A 79 16.24 0.01 -0.59
CA ASN A 79 16.63 0.91 -1.67
C ASN A 79 15.65 0.84 -2.85
N SER A 80 15.81 1.78 -3.79
CA SER A 80 14.96 1.90 -4.99
C SER A 80 14.98 0.65 -5.88
N ASP A 81 16.15 0.03 -6.06
CA ASP A 81 16.27 -1.12 -6.96
C ASP A 81 15.50 -2.34 -6.44
N GLU A 82 15.56 -2.58 -5.11
CA GLU A 82 14.75 -3.62 -4.48
C GLU A 82 13.26 -3.31 -4.61
N ALA A 83 12.87 -2.05 -4.34
CA ALA A 83 11.48 -1.64 -4.40
C ALA A 83 10.90 -1.84 -5.82
N VAL A 84 11.65 -1.47 -6.85
CA VAL A 84 11.23 -1.68 -8.25
C VAL A 84 11.06 -3.17 -8.57
N ARG A 85 11.99 -4.03 -8.14
CA ARG A 85 11.88 -5.49 -8.36
C ARG A 85 10.64 -6.06 -7.66
N ILE A 86 10.43 -5.68 -6.41
CA ILE A 86 9.27 -6.17 -5.63
C ILE A 86 7.95 -5.62 -6.19
N ALA A 87 7.91 -4.38 -6.67
CA ALA A 87 6.72 -3.83 -7.33
C ALA A 87 6.33 -4.63 -8.59
N ILE A 88 7.31 -5.00 -9.40
CA ILE A 88 7.08 -5.84 -10.59
C ILE A 88 6.50 -7.21 -10.19
N LEU A 89 7.07 -7.85 -9.16
CA LEU A 89 6.51 -9.11 -8.62
C LEU A 89 5.08 -8.91 -8.10
N GLY A 90 4.81 -7.79 -7.43
CA GLY A 90 3.47 -7.46 -6.94
C GLY A 90 2.44 -7.35 -8.07
N ARG A 91 2.80 -6.77 -9.21
CA ARG A 91 1.93 -6.70 -10.39
C ARG A 91 1.64 -8.09 -10.96
N GLU A 92 2.65 -8.95 -11.04
CA GLU A 92 2.42 -10.33 -11.50
C GLU A 92 1.53 -11.13 -10.52
N LEU A 93 1.66 -10.91 -9.22
CA LEU A 93 0.76 -11.50 -8.21
C LEU A 93 -0.69 -11.02 -8.37
N ALA A 94 -0.89 -9.73 -8.65
CA ALA A 94 -2.23 -9.21 -8.91
C ALA A 94 -2.87 -9.85 -10.14
N LYS A 95 -2.10 -10.03 -11.22
CA LYS A 95 -2.56 -10.75 -12.43
C LYS A 95 -2.93 -12.19 -12.12
N LEU A 96 -2.10 -12.93 -11.39
CA LEU A 96 -2.40 -14.31 -10.97
C LEU A 96 -3.65 -14.40 -10.10
N SER A 97 -4.03 -13.32 -9.44
CA SER A 97 -5.27 -13.19 -8.66
C SER A 97 -6.48 -12.75 -9.51
N GLY A 98 -6.35 -12.69 -10.83
CA GLY A 98 -7.42 -12.30 -11.76
C GLY A 98 -7.59 -10.79 -11.94
N GLN A 99 -6.59 -9.99 -11.58
CA GLN A 99 -6.59 -8.53 -11.74
C GLN A 99 -5.57 -8.09 -12.79
N GLU A 100 -5.81 -8.48 -14.04
CA GLU A 100 -4.90 -8.26 -15.20
C GLU A 100 -4.50 -6.78 -15.39
N GLU A 101 -5.44 -5.87 -15.15
CA GLU A 101 -5.24 -4.42 -15.32
C GLU A 101 -4.65 -3.73 -14.10
N ASN A 102 -4.36 -4.49 -13.02
CA ASN A 102 -3.87 -3.90 -11.79
C ASN A 102 -2.41 -3.46 -11.91
N ASN A 103 -2.21 -2.16 -11.98
CA ASN A 103 -0.92 -1.50 -12.01
C ASN A 103 -0.57 -0.73 -10.73
N PHE A 104 -1.36 -0.91 -9.67
CA PHE A 104 -1.14 -0.21 -8.40
C PHE A 104 0.07 -0.75 -7.65
N VAL A 105 0.78 0.15 -6.97
CA VAL A 105 1.81 -0.22 -6.01
C VAL A 105 1.86 0.78 -4.85
N LYS A 106 1.82 0.29 -3.61
CA LYS A 106 2.21 1.06 -2.44
C LYS A 106 3.73 0.99 -2.33
N LEU A 107 4.38 2.10 -2.64
CA LEU A 107 5.84 2.19 -2.63
C LEU A 107 6.34 2.52 -1.22
N GLU A 108 7.07 1.60 -0.64
CA GLU A 108 7.79 1.75 0.62
C GLU A 108 9.28 1.49 0.40
N VAL A 109 10.14 2.42 0.80
CA VAL A 109 11.59 2.26 0.87
C VAL A 109 12.04 2.67 2.26
N ILE A 110 12.39 1.70 3.10
CA ILE A 110 12.74 1.92 4.51
C ILE A 110 14.10 1.26 4.77
N PRO A 111 15.21 2.02 4.72
CA PRO A 111 16.55 1.47 4.87
C PRO A 111 16.87 1.03 6.30
N ASP A 112 16.29 1.69 7.30
CA ASP A 112 16.58 1.45 8.71
C ASP A 112 15.42 0.78 9.43
N LYS A 113 15.65 -0.46 9.88
CA LYS A 113 14.64 -1.26 10.60
C LYS A 113 14.35 -0.78 12.02
N LYS A 114 15.19 0.06 12.59
CA LYS A 114 15.01 0.59 13.94
C LYS A 114 14.03 1.77 13.94
N TYR A 115 14.20 2.69 12.99
CA TYR A 115 13.37 3.90 12.92
C TYR A 115 12.12 3.73 12.09
N LEU A 116 12.13 2.83 11.11
CA LEU A 116 11.00 2.53 10.21
C LEU A 116 10.49 3.77 9.45
N LEU A 117 11.38 4.70 9.16
CA LEU A 117 11.07 5.91 8.40
C LEU A 117 11.41 5.73 6.92
N PRO A 118 10.57 6.25 6.01
CA PRO A 118 10.82 6.16 4.58
C PRO A 118 11.97 7.07 4.15
N ASP A 119 12.81 6.56 3.24
CA ASP A 119 13.88 7.33 2.60
C ASP A 119 13.29 8.20 1.49
N PRO A 120 13.41 9.54 1.56
CA PRO A 120 12.82 10.44 0.57
C PRO A 120 13.50 10.34 -0.80
N ILE A 121 14.82 10.14 -0.84
CA ILE A 121 15.62 10.09 -2.07
C ILE A 121 15.35 8.80 -2.83
N GLU A 122 15.48 7.68 -2.15
CA GLU A 122 15.25 6.36 -2.76
C GLU A 122 13.77 6.16 -3.14
N THR A 123 12.84 6.74 -2.37
CA THR A 123 11.40 6.73 -2.72
C THR A 123 11.14 7.51 -4.01
N LEU A 124 11.69 8.72 -4.15
CA LEU A 124 11.54 9.53 -5.36
C LEU A 124 12.11 8.82 -6.59
N LYS A 125 13.35 8.29 -6.47
CA LYS A 125 14.02 7.53 -7.52
C LYS A 125 13.23 6.28 -7.96
N ALA A 126 12.72 5.50 -7.01
CA ALA A 126 11.90 4.35 -7.32
C ALA A 126 10.57 4.74 -7.99
N ALA A 127 9.94 5.82 -7.52
CA ALA A 127 8.69 6.32 -8.10
C ALA A 127 8.86 6.71 -9.57
N GLU A 128 9.90 7.45 -9.93
CA GLU A 128 10.20 7.82 -11.33
C GLU A 128 10.34 6.58 -12.23
N ILE A 129 11.06 5.55 -11.77
CA ILE A 129 11.25 4.32 -12.52
C ILE A 129 9.91 3.57 -12.69
N LEU A 130 9.12 3.49 -11.63
CA LEU A 130 7.85 2.75 -11.64
C LEU A 130 6.80 3.44 -12.50
N ILE A 131 6.72 4.77 -12.48
CA ILE A 131 5.83 5.55 -13.35
C ILE A 131 6.16 5.30 -14.82
N LYS A 132 7.45 5.34 -15.20
CA LYS A 132 7.91 5.01 -16.55
C LYS A 132 7.56 3.58 -16.97
N LYS A 133 7.36 2.67 -16.03
CA LYS A 133 6.92 1.29 -16.23
C LYS A 133 5.39 1.11 -16.19
N GLY A 134 4.63 2.21 -16.14
CA GLY A 134 3.17 2.22 -16.19
C GLY A 134 2.49 1.87 -14.86
N PHE A 135 3.16 2.04 -13.72
CA PHE A 135 2.54 1.85 -12.42
C PHE A 135 1.76 3.09 -11.96
N ALA A 136 0.62 2.86 -11.31
CA ALA A 136 -0.04 3.83 -10.46
C ALA A 136 0.63 3.78 -9.08
N VAL A 137 1.56 4.71 -8.83
CA VAL A 137 2.40 4.70 -7.64
C VAL A 137 1.75 5.47 -6.50
N LEU A 138 1.68 4.81 -5.32
CA LEU A 138 1.20 5.37 -4.05
C LEU A 138 2.37 5.37 -3.06
N PRO A 139 3.22 6.40 -3.04
CA PRO A 139 4.43 6.42 -2.22
C PRO A 139 4.13 6.72 -0.76
N TYR A 140 4.72 5.93 0.15
CA TYR A 140 4.75 6.18 1.59
C TYR A 140 5.91 7.10 1.92
N ILE A 141 5.62 8.24 2.56
CA ILE A 141 6.59 9.31 2.84
C ILE A 141 6.42 9.84 4.27
N ASN A 142 7.43 10.53 4.78
CA ASN A 142 7.24 11.41 5.93
C ASN A 142 6.26 12.54 5.57
N ALA A 143 5.69 13.22 6.57
CA ALA A 143 4.79 14.34 6.38
C ALA A 143 5.55 15.59 5.88
N ASP A 144 6.14 15.47 4.68
CA ASP A 144 6.93 16.51 3.99
C ASP A 144 6.15 17.01 2.76
N PRO A 145 5.60 18.23 2.81
CA PRO A 145 4.82 18.78 1.71
C PRO A 145 5.67 19.09 0.46
N ILE A 146 6.97 19.32 0.61
CA ILE A 146 7.86 19.58 -0.53
C ILE A 146 8.10 18.30 -1.31
N LEU A 147 8.38 17.19 -0.61
CA LEU A 147 8.51 15.88 -1.25
C LEU A 147 7.17 15.44 -1.88
N ALA A 148 6.05 15.67 -1.18
CA ALA A 148 4.73 15.35 -1.69
C ALA A 148 4.46 16.04 -3.04
N LYS A 149 4.78 17.33 -3.14
CA LYS A 149 4.64 18.09 -4.39
C LYS A 149 5.53 17.55 -5.51
N ARG A 150 6.78 17.21 -5.23
CA ARG A 150 7.68 16.59 -6.22
C ARG A 150 7.14 15.24 -6.73
N LEU A 151 6.60 14.43 -5.85
CA LEU A 151 5.99 13.15 -6.21
C LEU A 151 4.74 13.32 -7.08
N GLU A 152 3.91 14.34 -6.80
CA GLU A 152 2.79 14.71 -7.65
C GLU A 152 3.27 15.17 -9.04
N GLU A 153 4.27 16.04 -9.10
CA GLU A 153 4.83 16.59 -10.35
C GLU A 153 5.41 15.51 -11.27
N ILE A 154 6.01 14.45 -10.73
CA ILE A 154 6.50 13.31 -11.52
C ILE A 154 5.39 12.33 -11.93
N GLY A 155 4.15 12.51 -11.43
CA GLY A 155 2.97 11.73 -11.82
C GLY A 155 2.60 10.57 -10.91
N CYS A 156 2.93 10.63 -9.62
CA CYS A 156 2.39 9.68 -8.65
C CYS A 156 0.86 9.77 -8.57
N ALA A 157 0.18 8.64 -8.44
CA ALA A 157 -1.28 8.59 -8.39
C ALA A 157 -1.85 9.20 -7.09
N THR A 158 -1.10 9.13 -6.01
CA THR A 158 -1.37 9.75 -4.70
C THR A 158 -0.06 10.03 -3.98
N VAL A 159 -0.15 10.57 -2.77
CA VAL A 159 0.91 10.52 -1.74
C VAL A 159 0.32 10.00 -0.44
N MET A 160 1.08 9.22 0.30
CA MET A 160 0.67 8.59 1.56
C MET A 160 1.57 9.09 2.70
N PRO A 161 1.34 10.29 3.22
CA PRO A 161 2.15 10.82 4.31
C PRO A 161 1.90 10.03 5.59
N LEU A 162 2.98 9.83 6.36
CA LEU A 162 2.95 9.19 7.65
C LEU A 162 2.03 9.94 8.62
N GLY A 163 0.95 9.31 9.06
CA GLY A 163 0.05 9.86 10.08
C GLY A 163 0.59 9.63 11.51
N SER A 164 1.19 8.45 11.73
CA SER A 164 1.88 8.07 12.97
C SER A 164 3.03 7.12 12.65
N PRO A 165 4.09 7.06 13.47
CA PRO A 165 5.14 6.06 13.34
C PRO A 165 4.57 4.64 13.34
N ILE A 166 5.17 3.75 12.52
CA ILE A 166 4.73 2.35 12.42
C ILE A 166 4.75 1.68 13.81
N GLY A 167 3.63 1.07 14.20
CA GLY A 167 3.47 0.44 15.51
C GLY A 167 3.09 1.41 16.64
N CYS A 168 2.87 2.69 16.31
CA CYS A 168 2.42 3.67 17.28
C CYS A 168 0.98 3.40 17.72
N LEU A 169 0.72 3.58 19.01
CA LEU A 169 -0.61 3.57 19.57
C LEU A 169 -1.19 5.00 19.60
N LEU A 170 -2.48 5.11 19.79
CA LEU A 170 -3.36 6.26 19.49
C LEU A 170 -2.98 7.64 20.06
N TYR A 171 -2.02 7.76 20.96
CA TYR A 171 -1.76 9.00 21.72
C TYR A 171 -0.55 9.82 21.23
N THR A 172 0.05 9.48 20.12
CA THR A 172 1.26 10.17 19.61
C THR A 172 1.02 11.07 18.41
N SER A 173 -0.18 11.03 17.84
CA SER A 173 -0.60 11.95 16.78
C SER A 173 -1.95 12.51 17.17
N PRO A 174 -2.01 13.74 17.70
CA PRO A 174 -3.27 14.38 18.01
C PRO A 174 -4.10 14.49 16.74
N SER A 175 -5.36 14.09 16.84
CA SER A 175 -6.33 14.29 15.76
C SER A 175 -6.69 15.77 15.70
N PRO A 176 -6.89 16.35 14.50
CA PRO A 176 -7.45 17.69 14.38
C PRO A 176 -8.85 17.85 14.99
N ARG A 177 -9.43 16.76 15.48
CA ARG A 177 -10.75 16.72 16.12
C ARG A 177 -10.68 16.60 17.65
N ASP A 178 -9.49 16.40 18.19
CA ASP A 178 -9.24 16.41 19.64
C ASP A 178 -8.86 17.83 20.06
#